data_c78d0be3ef3aa2f646272b49dab90388
#
_entry.id   c78d0be3ef3aa2f646272b49dab90388
#
_cell.length_a   1.000
_cell.length_b   1.000
_cell.length_c   1.000
_cell.angle_alpha   90.00
_cell.angle_beta   90.00
_cell.angle_gamma   90.00
#
_symmetry.space_group_name_H-M   'P 1'
#
loop_
_entity.id
_entity.type
_entity.pdbx_description
1 polymer ?
#
loop_
_entity_poly.entity_id
_entity_poly.type
_entity_poly.pdbx_seq_one_letter_code
_entity_poly.pdbx_strand_id
1 'polypeptide(L)'
;ERNTDLNVARLRVEATEAVLMTARLSYLPSLGLTAEGNANKHDGATAKTYNVGASASWELDIFGKLTAAKRGAAAALQGSRAYRQAVQTQLVATIADSYYTLAMLDAQMAISNRTLENWRTTVRTLEALKKVGKSNEAGVLQAKANVMRLEASLLSIRKSISETENALSAILAMPSHSIGRSNLAEAAFPDTVSIGVPLQLLSNRPDVRQAEMELAQAFYATNAARAAFYPNITLSGTLGWTNNGGGVIVNPGQWLLNAIGSLTQPLFNRGTNIANLKIAKSRQEEAKLLFRQSLLNAGKEVNDALTAWQTAKSQIEINARQVETLCDAVRKTESLMRHSNATYLE
;
A
#
# COMPACT_ATOMS: atom_id res chain seq x y z
N GLU A 1 8.26 12.00 3.93
CA GLU A 1 7.10 12.82 4.37
C GLU A 1 6.32 13.48 3.21
N ARG A 2 6.94 13.70 2.03
CA ARG A 2 6.28 14.32 0.87
C ARG A 2 5.57 13.31 -0.05
N ASN A 3 5.83 12.02 0.09
CA ASN A 3 5.25 10.99 -0.78
C ASN A 3 3.72 11.00 -0.73
N THR A 4 3.08 10.94 -1.89
CA THR A 4 1.62 11.04 -2.05
C THR A 4 0.90 9.85 -1.40
N ASP A 5 1.40 8.62 -1.60
CA ASP A 5 0.75 7.41 -1.09
C ASP A 5 0.77 7.37 0.44
N LEU A 6 1.88 7.81 1.05
CA LEU A 6 1.99 7.92 2.51
C LEU A 6 1.05 8.98 3.08
N ASN A 7 0.90 10.12 2.40
CA ASN A 7 -0.05 11.17 2.80
C ASN A 7 -1.50 10.70 2.65
N VAL A 8 -1.84 10.00 1.55
CA VAL A 8 -3.16 9.39 1.37
C VAL A 8 -3.44 8.36 2.47
N ALA A 9 -2.46 7.51 2.82
CA ALA A 9 -2.60 6.55 3.91
C ALA A 9 -2.82 7.25 5.27
N ARG A 10 -2.17 8.39 5.51
CA ARG A 10 -2.39 9.22 6.71
C ARG A 10 -3.81 9.79 6.76
N LEU A 11 -4.30 10.36 5.66
CA LEU A 11 -5.67 10.88 5.58
C LEU A 11 -6.72 9.80 5.79
N ARG A 12 -6.46 8.56 5.34
CA ARG A 12 -7.33 7.40 5.63
C ARG A 12 -7.38 7.08 7.13
N VAL A 13 -6.27 7.19 7.84
CA VAL A 13 -6.26 7.03 9.31
C VAL A 13 -7.11 8.13 9.96
N GLU A 14 -6.96 9.39 9.59
CA GLU A 14 -7.77 10.50 10.09
C GLU A 14 -9.26 10.29 9.82
N ALA A 15 -9.64 9.83 8.63
CA ALA A 15 -11.02 9.50 8.30
C ALA A 15 -11.59 8.36 9.18
N THR A 16 -10.81 7.30 9.43
CA THR A 16 -11.26 6.21 10.32
C THR A 16 -11.28 6.61 11.79
N GLU A 17 -10.45 7.56 12.23
CA GLU A 17 -10.54 8.17 13.57
C GLU A 17 -11.86 8.95 13.74
N ALA A 18 -12.28 9.70 12.73
CA ALA A 18 -13.57 10.39 12.73
C ALA A 18 -14.76 9.41 12.80
N VAL A 19 -14.68 8.27 12.05
CA VAL A 19 -15.68 7.20 12.13
C VAL A 19 -15.76 6.59 13.55
N LEU A 20 -14.60 6.32 14.17
CA LEU A 20 -14.57 5.83 15.54
C LEU A 20 -15.13 6.86 16.54
N MET A 21 -14.85 8.14 16.34
CA MET A 21 -15.42 9.22 17.16
C MET A 21 -16.95 9.21 17.05
N THR A 22 -17.51 9.12 15.86
CA THR A 22 -18.96 9.02 15.64
C THR A 22 -19.54 7.78 16.33
N ALA A 23 -18.88 6.63 16.22
CA ALA A 23 -19.30 5.39 16.88
C ALA A 23 -19.22 5.47 18.43
N ARG A 24 -18.33 6.30 18.98
CA ARG A 24 -18.29 6.58 20.42
C ARG A 24 -19.40 7.52 20.86
N LEU A 25 -19.65 8.55 20.06
CA LEU A 25 -20.71 9.54 20.34
C LEU A 25 -22.10 8.98 20.17
N SER A 26 -22.30 7.89 19.43
CA SER A 26 -23.61 7.22 19.29
C SER A 26 -24.17 6.65 20.61
N TYR A 27 -23.38 6.59 21.68
CA TYR A 27 -23.86 6.30 23.03
C TYR A 27 -24.51 7.50 23.73
N LEU A 28 -24.34 8.70 23.20
CA LEU A 28 -24.97 9.92 23.70
C LEU A 28 -26.28 10.18 22.96
N PRO A 29 -27.24 10.88 23.58
CA PRO A 29 -28.43 11.30 22.86
C PRO A 29 -28.11 12.25 21.73
N SER A 30 -28.80 12.09 20.61
CA SER A 30 -28.82 13.09 19.53
C SER A 30 -29.73 14.25 19.93
N LEU A 31 -29.30 15.49 19.67
CA LEU A 31 -30.06 16.68 19.93
C LEU A 31 -30.34 17.37 18.58
N GLY A 32 -31.57 17.80 18.38
CA GLY A 32 -31.98 18.52 17.18
C GLY A 32 -32.93 19.68 17.51
N LEU A 33 -32.94 20.70 16.67
CA LEU A 33 -33.97 21.74 16.68
C LEU A 33 -34.93 21.48 15.52
N THR A 34 -36.22 21.52 15.80
CA THR A 34 -37.26 21.35 14.79
C THR A 34 -38.19 22.58 14.79
N ALA A 35 -38.49 23.05 13.61
CA ALA A 35 -39.49 24.06 13.39
C ALA A 35 -40.41 23.57 12.25
N GLU A 36 -41.66 23.34 12.58
CA GLU A 36 -42.66 22.82 11.66
C GLU A 36 -43.85 23.74 11.58
N GLY A 37 -44.28 24.07 10.37
CA GLY A 37 -45.51 24.77 10.10
C GLY A 37 -46.42 23.89 9.23
N ASN A 38 -47.68 23.73 9.63
CA ASN A 38 -48.65 22.95 8.88
C ASN A 38 -49.90 23.78 8.64
N ALA A 39 -50.45 23.74 7.44
CA ALA A 39 -51.71 24.36 7.08
C ALA A 39 -52.61 23.32 6.43
N ASN A 40 -53.67 22.93 7.16
CA ASN A 40 -54.66 21.96 6.68
C ASN A 40 -55.97 22.69 6.35
N LYS A 41 -56.51 22.45 5.17
CA LYS A 41 -57.82 22.94 4.76
C LYS A 41 -58.80 21.76 4.66
N HIS A 42 -59.86 21.80 5.48
CA HIS A 42 -60.97 20.83 5.45
C HIS A 42 -62.29 21.56 5.56
N ASP A 43 -63.25 21.24 4.71
CA ASP A 43 -64.59 21.85 4.64
C ASP A 43 -64.66 23.36 4.72
N GLY A 44 -63.73 24.04 3.99
CA GLY A 44 -63.70 25.51 3.94
C GLY A 44 -62.96 26.17 5.10
N ALA A 45 -62.68 25.43 6.20
CA ALA A 45 -61.85 25.93 7.32
C ALA A 45 -60.39 25.63 7.11
N THR A 46 -59.50 26.59 7.39
CA THR A 46 -58.05 26.41 7.34
C THR A 46 -57.51 26.42 8.76
N ALA A 47 -56.97 25.27 9.21
CA ALA A 47 -56.26 25.17 10.46
C ALA A 47 -54.73 25.35 10.19
N LYS A 48 -54.12 26.29 10.86
CA LYS A 48 -52.66 26.54 10.82
C LYS A 48 -52.07 26.15 12.15
N THR A 49 -51.10 25.27 12.13
CA THR A 49 -50.38 24.86 13.35
C THR A 49 -48.89 25.09 13.16
N TYR A 50 -48.20 25.43 14.22
CA TYR A 50 -46.75 25.45 14.23
C TYR A 50 -46.19 24.73 15.47
N ASN A 51 -45.02 24.13 15.32
CA ASN A 51 -44.24 23.55 16.40
C ASN A 51 -42.81 24.04 16.28
N VAL A 52 -42.28 24.60 17.35
CA VAL A 52 -40.83 24.96 17.42
C VAL A 52 -40.28 24.39 18.71
N GLY A 53 -39.24 23.58 18.59
CA GLY A 53 -38.71 22.94 19.79
C GLY A 53 -37.38 22.23 19.59
N ALA A 54 -36.79 21.82 20.70
CA ALA A 54 -35.65 20.93 20.75
C ALA A 54 -36.16 19.48 20.92
N SER A 55 -35.60 18.59 20.13
CA SER A 55 -35.83 17.14 20.24
C SER A 55 -34.54 16.43 20.69
N ALA A 56 -34.69 15.43 21.52
CA ALA A 56 -33.64 14.51 21.95
C ALA A 56 -34.04 13.10 21.60
N SER A 57 -33.10 12.29 21.11
CA SER A 57 -33.31 10.86 20.89
C SER A 57 -32.07 10.07 21.32
N TRP A 58 -32.27 9.02 22.10
CA TRP A 58 -31.24 8.18 22.67
C TRP A 58 -31.54 6.71 22.51
N GLU A 59 -30.70 5.98 21.81
CA GLU A 59 -30.77 4.52 21.66
C GLU A 59 -30.00 3.86 22.81
N LEU A 60 -30.63 2.98 23.56
CA LEU A 60 -30.00 2.22 24.64
C LEU A 60 -29.38 0.94 24.11
N ASP A 61 -28.09 0.73 24.34
CA ASP A 61 -27.32 -0.41 23.83
C ASP A 61 -27.43 -1.64 24.73
N ILE A 62 -28.64 -2.15 24.95
CA ILE A 62 -28.86 -3.33 25.80
C ILE A 62 -28.39 -4.62 25.14
N PHE A 63 -28.51 -4.73 23.83
CA PHE A 63 -28.15 -5.92 23.06
C PHE A 63 -26.82 -5.83 22.33
N GLY A 64 -26.01 -4.80 22.61
CA GLY A 64 -24.64 -4.68 22.14
C GLY A 64 -24.49 -4.27 20.67
N LYS A 65 -25.53 -3.70 20.05
CA LYS A 65 -25.48 -3.20 18.66
C LYS A 65 -24.49 -2.07 18.51
N LEU A 66 -24.58 -1.04 19.36
CA LEU A 66 -23.65 0.11 19.36
C LEU A 66 -22.26 -0.32 19.83
N THR A 67 -22.18 -1.23 20.79
CA THR A 67 -20.91 -1.83 21.24
C THR A 67 -20.20 -2.56 20.10
N ALA A 68 -20.91 -3.36 19.32
CA ALA A 68 -20.37 -4.05 18.17
C ALA A 68 -19.90 -3.04 17.09
N ALA A 69 -20.71 -2.02 16.80
CA ALA A 69 -20.35 -0.96 15.85
C ALA A 69 -19.06 -0.21 16.28
N LYS A 70 -18.97 0.18 17.56
CA LYS A 70 -17.77 0.84 18.10
C LYS A 70 -16.51 -0.03 18.04
N ARG A 71 -16.65 -1.32 18.41
CA ARG A 71 -15.52 -2.28 18.32
C ARG A 71 -15.11 -2.54 16.89
N GLY A 72 -16.06 -2.62 15.95
CA GLY A 72 -15.79 -2.70 14.51
C GLY A 72 -15.06 -1.48 14.00
N ALA A 73 -15.48 -0.26 14.36
CA ALA A 73 -14.80 0.97 14.00
C ALA A 73 -13.38 1.07 14.61
N ALA A 74 -13.18 0.58 15.84
CA ALA A 74 -11.87 0.51 16.46
C ALA A 74 -10.94 -0.47 15.73
N ALA A 75 -11.44 -1.63 15.30
CA ALA A 75 -10.69 -2.57 14.47
C ALA A 75 -10.34 -1.96 13.11
N ALA A 76 -11.27 -1.27 12.45
CA ALA A 76 -11.03 -0.55 11.20
C ALA A 76 -9.91 0.51 11.34
N LEU A 77 -9.89 1.25 12.44
CA LEU A 77 -8.81 2.21 12.73
C LEU A 77 -7.45 1.52 12.88
N GLN A 78 -7.38 0.40 13.61
CA GLN A 78 -6.12 -0.36 13.72
C GLN A 78 -5.68 -0.93 12.38
N GLY A 79 -6.61 -1.42 11.55
CA GLY A 79 -6.35 -1.86 10.18
C GLY A 79 -5.79 -0.72 9.31
N SER A 80 -6.37 0.48 9.39
CA SER A 80 -5.90 1.66 8.67
C SER A 80 -4.50 2.10 9.11
N ARG A 81 -4.17 2.00 10.40
CA ARG A 81 -2.82 2.26 10.94
C ARG A 81 -1.81 1.23 10.44
N ALA A 82 -2.20 -0.05 10.42
CA ALA A 82 -1.37 -1.12 9.88
C ALA A 82 -1.14 -0.91 8.37
N TYR A 83 -2.17 -0.55 7.60
CA TYR A 83 -2.03 -0.19 6.19
C TYR A 83 -1.04 0.95 5.96
N ARG A 84 -1.13 2.04 6.74
CA ARG A 84 -0.15 3.14 6.67
C ARG A 84 1.29 2.65 6.91
N GLN A 85 1.48 1.76 7.88
CA GLN A 85 2.79 1.17 8.16
C GLN A 85 3.26 0.27 7.00
N ALA A 86 2.36 -0.50 6.37
CA ALA A 86 2.67 -1.30 5.19
C ALA A 86 3.14 -0.42 4.02
N VAL A 87 2.43 0.68 3.73
CA VAL A 87 2.81 1.66 2.71
C VAL A 87 4.19 2.24 3.01
N GLN A 88 4.47 2.60 4.26
CA GLN A 88 5.78 3.12 4.66
C GLN A 88 6.90 2.09 4.45
N THR A 89 6.69 0.84 4.83
CA THR A 89 7.67 -0.24 4.64
C THR A 89 7.92 -0.50 3.15
N GLN A 90 6.85 -0.57 2.35
CA GLN A 90 6.96 -0.74 0.90
C GLN A 90 7.72 0.42 0.24
N LEU A 91 7.46 1.65 0.68
CA LEU A 91 8.15 2.84 0.19
C LEU A 91 9.67 2.76 0.47
N VAL A 92 10.06 2.37 1.68
CA VAL A 92 11.47 2.20 2.06
C VAL A 92 12.13 1.13 1.20
N ALA A 93 11.47 -0.01 1.00
CA ALA A 93 11.97 -1.10 0.15
C ALA A 93 12.16 -0.62 -1.30
N THR A 94 11.14 0.02 -1.89
CA THR A 94 11.20 0.51 -3.27
C THR A 94 12.30 1.56 -3.48
N ILE A 95 12.52 2.47 -2.51
CA ILE A 95 13.61 3.44 -2.57
C ILE A 95 14.97 2.74 -2.52
N ALA A 96 15.14 1.77 -1.63
CA ALA A 96 16.37 1.00 -1.51
C ALA A 96 16.68 0.22 -2.80
N ASP A 97 15.70 -0.50 -3.33
CA ASP A 97 15.84 -1.26 -4.57
C ASP A 97 16.21 -0.35 -5.76
N SER A 98 15.55 0.79 -5.88
CA SER A 98 15.84 1.75 -6.94
C SER A 98 17.23 2.37 -6.79
N TYR A 99 17.65 2.68 -5.56
CA TYR A 99 18.97 3.23 -5.26
C TYR A 99 20.09 2.25 -5.65
N TYR A 100 19.97 0.97 -5.22
CA TYR A 100 20.97 -0.03 -5.56
C TYR A 100 20.93 -0.42 -7.05
N THR A 101 19.76 -0.36 -7.69
CA THR A 101 19.65 -0.50 -9.15
C THR A 101 20.43 0.59 -9.88
N LEU A 102 20.33 1.84 -9.44
CA LEU A 102 21.14 2.94 -10.00
C LEU A 102 22.64 2.72 -9.80
N ALA A 103 23.06 2.33 -8.60
CA ALA A 103 24.46 2.04 -8.32
C ALA A 103 25.01 0.89 -9.19
N MET A 104 24.21 -0.15 -9.42
CA MET A 104 24.51 -1.26 -10.33
C MET A 104 24.65 -0.77 -11.78
N LEU A 105 23.71 0.05 -12.26
CA LEU A 105 23.73 0.59 -13.63
C LEU A 105 24.95 1.50 -13.86
N ASP A 106 25.38 2.28 -12.87
CA ASP A 106 26.60 3.08 -12.96
C ASP A 106 27.85 2.21 -13.06
N ALA A 107 27.93 1.16 -12.24
CA ALA A 107 29.03 0.19 -12.32
C ALA A 107 29.05 -0.50 -13.68
N GLN A 108 27.88 -0.91 -14.20
CA GLN A 108 27.75 -1.51 -15.53
C GLN A 108 28.16 -0.52 -16.64
N MET A 109 27.79 0.75 -16.54
CA MET A 109 28.19 1.80 -17.48
C MET A 109 29.70 2.02 -17.46
N ALA A 110 30.34 2.03 -16.29
CA ALA A 110 31.77 2.18 -16.15
C ALA A 110 32.51 1.00 -16.80
N ILE A 111 32.09 -0.24 -16.57
CA ILE A 111 32.67 -1.44 -17.19
C ILE A 111 32.47 -1.39 -18.71
N SER A 112 31.27 -1.07 -19.18
CA SER A 112 30.94 -1.01 -20.60
C SER A 112 31.78 0.06 -21.34
N ASN A 113 32.00 1.23 -20.74
CA ASN A 113 32.88 2.26 -21.30
C ASN A 113 34.34 1.79 -21.40
N ARG A 114 34.87 1.13 -20.35
CA ARG A 114 36.22 0.54 -20.39
C ARG A 114 36.31 -0.53 -21.47
N THR A 115 35.33 -1.37 -21.61
CA THR A 115 35.26 -2.42 -22.65
C THR A 115 35.19 -1.81 -24.05
N LEU A 116 34.44 -0.71 -24.22
CA LEU A 116 34.37 0.02 -25.49
C LEU A 116 35.75 0.58 -25.90
N GLU A 117 36.52 1.18 -25.00
CA GLU A 117 37.85 1.68 -25.26
C GLU A 117 38.83 0.55 -25.63
N ASN A 118 38.73 -0.61 -24.98
CA ASN A 118 39.50 -1.79 -25.32
C ASN A 118 39.18 -2.26 -26.76
N TRP A 119 37.89 -2.36 -27.12
CA TRP A 119 37.49 -2.74 -28.47
C TRP A 119 37.92 -1.69 -29.53
N ARG A 120 37.87 -0.41 -29.25
CA ARG A 120 38.36 0.64 -30.14
C ARG A 120 39.88 0.52 -30.36
N THR A 121 40.61 0.16 -29.30
CA THR A 121 42.06 -0.14 -29.43
C THR A 121 42.31 -1.39 -30.26
N THR A 122 41.48 -2.44 -30.06
CA THR A 122 41.54 -3.67 -30.88
C THR A 122 41.28 -3.38 -32.35
N VAL A 123 40.27 -2.56 -32.68
CA VAL A 123 40.01 -2.15 -34.08
C VAL A 123 41.26 -1.45 -34.70
N ARG A 124 41.86 -0.48 -33.98
CA ARG A 124 43.06 0.21 -34.45
C ARG A 124 44.21 -0.76 -34.68
N THR A 125 44.44 -1.72 -33.80
CA THR A 125 45.48 -2.74 -33.94
C THR A 125 45.22 -3.65 -35.14
N LEU A 126 44.01 -4.15 -35.31
CA LEU A 126 43.65 -5.01 -36.46
C LEU A 126 43.76 -4.26 -37.80
N GLU A 127 43.39 -2.98 -37.85
CA GLU A 127 43.59 -2.15 -39.05
C GLU A 127 45.08 -1.98 -39.39
N ALA A 128 45.92 -1.79 -38.37
CA ALA A 128 47.38 -1.73 -38.58
C ALA A 128 47.95 -3.07 -39.05
N LEU A 129 47.54 -4.18 -38.43
CA LEU A 129 47.96 -5.53 -38.85
C LEU A 129 47.49 -5.89 -40.26
N LYS A 130 46.31 -5.45 -40.67
CA LYS A 130 45.79 -5.60 -42.03
C LYS A 130 46.69 -4.90 -43.04
N LYS A 131 47.15 -3.66 -42.76
CA LYS A 131 48.05 -2.90 -43.65
C LYS A 131 49.36 -3.64 -43.91
N VAL A 132 49.87 -4.45 -43.00
CA VAL A 132 51.09 -5.25 -43.12
C VAL A 132 50.84 -6.71 -43.50
N GLY A 133 49.58 -7.06 -43.91
CA GLY A 133 49.18 -8.39 -44.38
C GLY A 133 49.09 -9.45 -43.29
N LYS A 134 49.07 -9.07 -41.99
CA LYS A 134 49.00 -9.98 -40.83
C LYS A 134 47.58 -10.13 -40.29
N SER A 135 46.57 -9.48 -40.85
CA SER A 135 45.12 -9.63 -40.51
C SER A 135 44.28 -9.47 -41.76
N ASN A 136 43.02 -9.94 -41.67
CA ASN A 136 42.07 -9.89 -42.78
C ASN A 136 40.96 -8.85 -42.51
N GLU A 137 40.19 -8.47 -43.55
CA GLU A 137 39.08 -7.52 -43.46
C GLU A 137 37.97 -8.02 -42.56
N ALA A 138 37.67 -9.32 -42.55
CA ALA A 138 36.61 -9.89 -41.74
C ALA A 138 36.84 -9.67 -40.24
N GLY A 139 38.06 -9.81 -39.75
CA GLY A 139 38.41 -9.54 -38.36
C GLY A 139 38.20 -8.06 -37.96
N VAL A 140 38.58 -7.14 -38.87
CA VAL A 140 38.35 -5.69 -38.66
C VAL A 140 36.85 -5.37 -38.60
N LEU A 141 36.08 -5.90 -39.54
CA LEU A 141 34.60 -5.69 -39.56
C LEU A 141 33.92 -6.28 -38.32
N GLN A 142 34.33 -7.47 -37.87
CA GLN A 142 33.83 -8.09 -36.65
C GLN A 142 34.12 -7.23 -35.39
N ALA A 143 35.35 -6.69 -35.28
CA ALA A 143 35.70 -5.81 -34.19
C ALA A 143 34.90 -4.50 -34.20
N LYS A 144 34.69 -3.91 -35.40
CA LYS A 144 33.84 -2.71 -35.56
C LYS A 144 32.39 -3.01 -35.17
N ALA A 145 31.84 -4.19 -35.54
CA ALA A 145 30.49 -4.60 -35.14
C ALA A 145 30.37 -4.72 -33.60
N ASN A 146 31.39 -5.22 -32.90
CA ASN A 146 31.44 -5.25 -31.44
C ASN A 146 31.43 -3.84 -30.80
N VAL A 147 32.18 -2.88 -31.38
CA VAL A 147 32.14 -1.46 -30.95
C VAL A 147 30.71 -0.91 -31.06
N MET A 148 30.07 -1.06 -32.24
CA MET A 148 28.69 -0.58 -32.44
C MET A 148 27.68 -1.23 -31.48
N ARG A 149 27.84 -2.51 -31.19
CA ARG A 149 27.00 -3.23 -30.22
C ARG A 149 27.14 -2.66 -28.81
N LEU A 150 28.37 -2.36 -28.39
CA LEU A 150 28.62 -1.74 -27.07
C LEU A 150 28.09 -0.31 -26.99
N GLU A 151 28.27 0.49 -28.06
CA GLU A 151 27.68 1.83 -28.13
C GLU A 151 26.16 1.80 -28.00
N ALA A 152 25.48 0.89 -28.69
CA ALA A 152 24.04 0.69 -28.54
C ALA A 152 23.65 0.25 -27.11
N SER A 153 24.44 -0.64 -26.48
CA SER A 153 24.24 -1.08 -25.10
C SER A 153 24.37 0.09 -24.10
N LEU A 154 25.36 0.97 -24.29
CA LEU A 154 25.55 2.17 -23.47
C LEU A 154 24.37 3.13 -23.53
N LEU A 155 23.73 3.28 -24.70
CA LEU A 155 22.51 4.07 -24.84
C LEU A 155 21.36 3.46 -24.02
N SER A 156 21.24 2.13 -24.04
CA SER A 156 20.22 1.42 -23.23
C SER A 156 20.46 1.58 -21.73
N ILE A 157 21.72 1.51 -21.26
CA ILE A 157 22.06 1.73 -19.85
C ILE A 157 21.73 3.17 -19.43
N ARG A 158 22.09 4.18 -20.25
CA ARG A 158 21.75 5.58 -19.97
C ARG A 158 20.24 5.80 -19.87
N LYS A 159 19.47 5.18 -20.76
CA LYS A 159 18.02 5.22 -20.72
C LYS A 159 17.51 4.64 -19.39
N SER A 160 17.99 3.46 -18.98
CA SER A 160 17.56 2.82 -17.73
C SER A 160 17.92 3.66 -16.50
N ILE A 161 19.07 4.33 -16.48
CA ILE A 161 19.46 5.27 -15.42
C ILE A 161 18.44 6.40 -15.33
N SER A 162 18.15 7.06 -16.47
CA SER A 162 17.20 8.18 -16.52
C SER A 162 15.78 7.76 -16.08
N GLU A 163 15.30 6.60 -16.53
CA GLU A 163 14.00 6.07 -16.14
C GLU A 163 13.93 5.78 -14.62
N THR A 164 14.99 5.22 -14.04
CA THR A 164 15.04 4.94 -12.59
C THR A 164 15.15 6.22 -11.76
N GLU A 165 15.92 7.22 -12.21
CA GLU A 165 15.99 8.54 -11.57
C GLU A 165 14.63 9.26 -11.61
N ASN A 166 13.93 9.18 -12.74
CA ASN A 166 12.57 9.73 -12.87
C ASN A 166 11.59 9.04 -11.92
N ALA A 167 11.64 7.71 -11.83
CA ALA A 167 10.80 6.94 -10.91
C ALA A 167 11.07 7.31 -9.44
N LEU A 168 12.33 7.40 -9.04
CA LEU A 168 12.70 7.85 -7.69
C LEU A 168 12.26 9.28 -7.41
N SER A 169 12.45 10.20 -8.36
CA SER A 169 11.99 11.59 -8.22
C SER A 169 10.49 11.67 -8.01
N ALA A 170 9.71 10.86 -8.74
CA ALA A 170 8.26 10.78 -8.58
C ALA A 170 7.87 10.25 -7.19
N ILE A 171 8.56 9.22 -6.68
CA ILE A 171 8.35 8.68 -5.33
C ILE A 171 8.65 9.74 -4.26
N LEU A 172 9.67 10.56 -4.48
CA LEU A 172 10.03 11.67 -3.58
C LEU A 172 9.12 12.90 -3.72
N ALA A 173 8.14 12.85 -4.62
CA ALA A 173 7.27 13.98 -5.00
C ALA A 173 8.09 15.23 -5.40
N MET A 174 9.10 15.02 -6.23
CA MET A 174 9.99 16.05 -6.75
C MET A 174 10.01 16.01 -8.29
N PRO A 175 10.29 17.14 -8.97
CA PRO A 175 10.58 17.11 -10.40
C PRO A 175 11.76 16.18 -10.71
N SER A 176 11.77 15.60 -11.92
CA SER A 176 12.85 14.74 -12.37
C SER A 176 14.21 15.43 -12.26
N HIS A 177 15.14 14.80 -11.56
CA HIS A 177 16.52 15.28 -11.37
C HIS A 177 17.48 14.10 -11.20
N SER A 178 18.76 14.36 -11.39
CA SER A 178 19.80 13.35 -11.12
C SER A 178 19.93 13.10 -9.61
N ILE A 179 20.06 11.84 -9.23
CA ILE A 179 20.15 11.43 -7.83
C ILE A 179 21.62 11.09 -7.52
N GLY A 180 22.17 11.82 -6.54
CA GLY A 180 23.52 11.55 -6.03
C GLY A 180 23.57 10.19 -5.33
N ARG A 181 24.60 9.40 -5.63
CA ARG A 181 24.80 8.05 -5.08
C ARG A 181 26.28 7.73 -4.90
N SER A 182 26.56 6.84 -3.95
CA SER A 182 27.90 6.32 -3.70
C SER A 182 28.25 5.20 -4.67
N ASN A 183 29.51 4.84 -4.74
CA ASN A 183 29.99 3.72 -5.53
C ASN A 183 29.51 2.39 -4.92
N LEU A 184 29.03 1.49 -5.76
CA LEU A 184 28.58 0.16 -5.32
C LEU A 184 29.68 -0.64 -4.59
N ALA A 185 30.96 -0.43 -4.96
CA ALA A 185 32.09 -1.10 -4.31
C ALA A 185 32.29 -0.70 -2.84
N GLU A 186 31.73 0.43 -2.40
CA GLU A 186 31.79 0.93 -1.02
C GLU A 186 30.60 0.46 -0.17
N ALA A 187 29.62 -0.20 -0.79
CA ALA A 187 28.44 -0.68 -0.09
C ALA A 187 28.78 -1.90 0.80
N ALA A 188 28.51 -1.77 2.10
CA ALA A 188 28.63 -2.89 3.04
C ALA A 188 27.29 -3.61 3.16
N PHE A 189 27.29 -4.90 2.89
CA PHE A 189 26.15 -5.78 3.07
C PHE A 189 26.35 -6.70 4.28
N PRO A 190 25.30 -7.08 5.01
CA PRO A 190 25.43 -7.97 6.15
C PRO A 190 25.91 -9.37 5.69
N ASP A 191 26.88 -9.92 6.40
CA ASP A 191 27.42 -11.25 6.09
C ASP A 191 26.49 -12.40 6.42
N THR A 192 25.60 -12.19 7.37
CA THR A 192 24.64 -13.20 7.82
C THR A 192 23.26 -12.59 8.04
N VAL A 193 22.24 -13.26 7.53
CA VAL A 193 20.85 -13.00 7.88
C VAL A 193 20.37 -14.21 8.68
N SER A 194 19.78 -13.99 9.86
CA SER A 194 19.28 -15.08 10.71
C SER A 194 18.23 -15.89 9.94
N ILE A 195 18.52 -17.20 9.82
CA ILE A 195 17.65 -18.14 9.12
C ILE A 195 16.54 -18.58 10.08
N GLY A 196 15.30 -18.47 9.63
CA GLY A 196 14.11 -18.87 10.38
C GLY A 196 13.38 -17.69 10.98
N VAL A 197 12.19 -17.43 10.43
CA VAL A 197 11.29 -16.41 10.97
C VAL A 197 10.24 -17.13 11.81
N PRO A 198 10.27 -17.01 13.15
CA PRO A 198 9.21 -17.55 13.99
C PRO A 198 7.85 -17.00 13.54
N LEU A 199 6.81 -17.82 13.61
CA LEU A 199 5.44 -17.42 13.25
C LEU A 199 5.01 -16.13 13.95
N GLN A 200 5.54 -15.88 15.15
CA GLN A 200 5.34 -14.65 15.93
C GLN A 200 5.89 -13.39 15.24
N LEU A 201 6.95 -13.48 14.43
CA LEU A 201 7.45 -12.34 13.67
C LEU A 201 6.57 -12.04 12.45
N LEU A 202 5.93 -13.06 11.86
CA LEU A 202 4.96 -12.86 10.78
C LEU A 202 3.74 -12.08 11.26
N SER A 203 3.29 -12.28 12.50
CA SER A 203 2.16 -11.55 13.08
C SER A 203 2.45 -10.05 13.32
N ASN A 204 3.72 -9.65 13.33
CA ASN A 204 4.12 -8.25 13.44
C ASN A 204 4.16 -7.52 12.09
N ARG A 205 4.04 -8.23 10.98
CA ARG A 205 4.00 -7.62 9.65
C ARG A 205 2.75 -6.75 9.50
N PRO A 206 2.90 -5.55 8.96
CA PRO A 206 1.77 -4.62 8.82
C PRO A 206 0.63 -5.14 7.95
N ASP A 207 0.93 -5.87 6.87
CA ASP A 207 -0.04 -6.48 5.97
C ASP A 207 -0.84 -7.59 6.64
N VAL A 208 -0.19 -8.43 7.44
CA VAL A 208 -0.84 -9.48 8.25
C VAL A 208 -1.72 -8.86 9.33
N ARG A 209 -1.23 -7.82 10.02
CA ARG A 209 -2.04 -7.09 11.02
C ARG A 209 -3.23 -6.40 10.40
N GLN A 210 -3.11 -5.87 9.20
CA GLN A 210 -4.25 -5.31 8.47
C GLN A 210 -5.32 -6.37 8.24
N ALA A 211 -4.96 -7.53 7.69
CA ALA A 211 -5.89 -8.63 7.44
C ALA A 211 -6.53 -9.18 8.73
N GLU A 212 -5.79 -9.22 9.84
CA GLU A 212 -6.33 -9.56 11.17
C GLU A 212 -7.40 -8.56 11.63
N MET A 213 -7.15 -7.26 11.45
CA MET A 213 -8.10 -6.21 11.83
C MET A 213 -9.34 -6.20 10.92
N GLU A 214 -9.20 -6.55 9.65
CA GLU A 214 -10.34 -6.75 8.73
C GLU A 214 -11.19 -7.93 9.17
N LEU A 215 -10.59 -9.04 9.61
CA LEU A 215 -11.32 -10.16 10.22
C LEU A 215 -12.05 -9.74 11.49
N ALA A 216 -11.37 -8.99 12.37
CA ALA A 216 -11.99 -8.47 13.60
C ALA A 216 -13.19 -7.55 13.29
N GLN A 217 -13.07 -6.68 12.28
CA GLN A 217 -14.16 -5.82 11.81
C GLN A 217 -15.36 -6.65 11.31
N ALA A 218 -15.12 -7.68 10.48
CA ALA A 218 -16.15 -8.57 9.96
C ALA A 218 -16.84 -9.37 11.11
N PHE A 219 -16.08 -9.78 12.12
CA PHE A 219 -16.63 -10.41 13.32
C PHE A 219 -17.59 -9.48 14.07
N TYR A 220 -17.20 -8.23 14.30
CA TYR A 220 -18.08 -7.27 14.97
C TYR A 220 -19.29 -6.87 14.10
N ALA A 221 -19.14 -6.82 12.78
CA ALA A 221 -20.25 -6.62 11.85
C ALA A 221 -21.28 -7.77 11.95
N THR A 222 -20.80 -9.01 12.09
CA THR A 222 -21.68 -10.18 12.33
C THR A 222 -22.43 -10.06 13.66
N ASN A 223 -21.76 -9.55 14.72
CA ASN A 223 -22.42 -9.34 16.01
C ASN A 223 -23.47 -8.22 15.94
N ALA A 224 -23.20 -7.13 15.23
CA ALA A 224 -24.19 -6.08 14.98
C ALA A 224 -25.41 -6.60 14.20
N ALA A 225 -25.19 -7.46 13.18
CA ALA A 225 -26.26 -8.10 12.42
C ALA A 225 -27.08 -9.06 13.28
N ARG A 226 -26.48 -9.74 14.26
CA ARG A 226 -27.22 -10.55 15.28
C ARG A 226 -28.03 -9.66 16.20
N ALA A 227 -27.48 -8.56 16.67
CA ALA A 227 -28.17 -7.60 17.52
C ALA A 227 -29.45 -7.04 16.89
N ALA A 228 -29.51 -6.96 15.54
CA ALA A 228 -30.70 -6.49 14.81
C ALA A 228 -31.94 -7.43 14.94
N PHE A 229 -31.77 -8.62 15.50
CA PHE A 229 -32.90 -9.52 15.81
C PHE A 229 -33.55 -9.26 17.19
N TYR A 230 -32.91 -8.45 18.02
CA TYR A 230 -33.44 -8.08 19.35
C TYR A 230 -34.16 -6.75 19.30
N PRO A 231 -35.01 -6.46 20.31
CA PRO A 231 -35.74 -5.20 20.40
C PRO A 231 -34.77 -4.01 20.46
N ASN A 232 -35.13 -2.93 19.77
CA ASN A 232 -34.48 -1.63 19.93
C ASN A 232 -35.23 -0.80 20.95
N ILE A 233 -34.51 -0.25 21.94
CA ILE A 233 -35.06 0.61 22.96
C ILE A 233 -34.56 2.04 22.70
N THR A 234 -35.52 2.94 22.45
CA THR A 234 -35.24 4.34 22.19
C THR A 234 -36.00 5.21 23.19
N LEU A 235 -35.28 6.12 23.83
CA LEU A 235 -35.87 7.21 24.61
C LEU A 235 -35.83 8.47 23.75
N SER A 236 -37.01 9.11 23.59
CA SER A 236 -37.12 10.37 22.86
C SER A 236 -37.86 11.40 23.67
N GLY A 237 -37.53 12.65 23.48
CA GLY A 237 -38.21 13.76 24.12
C GLY A 237 -38.24 15.00 23.26
N THR A 238 -39.24 15.83 23.45
CA THR A 238 -39.37 17.13 22.77
C THR A 238 -39.73 18.18 23.79
N LEU A 239 -39.06 19.29 23.77
CA LEU A 239 -39.35 20.49 24.54
C LEU A 239 -39.48 21.68 23.60
N GLY A 240 -40.60 22.39 23.64
CA GLY A 240 -40.85 23.49 22.72
C GLY A 240 -42.14 24.22 22.92
N TRP A 241 -42.57 24.91 21.87
CA TRP A 241 -43.82 25.64 21.82
C TRP A 241 -44.66 25.17 20.63
N THR A 242 -45.98 25.08 20.87
CA THR A 242 -46.95 24.71 19.85
C THR A 242 -48.22 25.59 19.94
N ASN A 243 -48.85 25.82 18.83
CA ASN A 243 -50.20 26.40 18.78
C ASN A 243 -51.27 25.36 18.38
N ASN A 244 -51.18 24.16 18.82
CA ASN A 244 -51.99 23.01 18.38
C ASN A 244 -53.51 23.14 18.69
N GLY A 245 -54.02 24.34 18.90
CA GLY A 245 -55.38 24.64 19.30
C GLY A 245 -56.25 25.37 18.31
N GLY A 246 -55.85 25.46 17.04
CA GLY A 246 -56.70 25.96 15.94
C GLY A 246 -56.56 27.45 15.58
N GLY A 247 -56.64 27.70 14.32
CA GLY A 247 -56.94 28.92 13.55
C GLY A 247 -56.10 30.15 13.70
N VAL A 248 -55.57 30.50 14.86
CA VAL A 248 -54.84 31.71 15.13
C VAL A 248 -53.43 31.42 15.69
N ILE A 249 -52.41 31.98 15.07
CA ILE A 249 -51.06 31.89 15.61
C ILE A 249 -50.95 32.84 16.79
N VAL A 250 -50.83 32.29 17.98
CA VAL A 250 -50.60 33.02 19.22
C VAL A 250 -49.11 32.89 19.59
N ASN A 251 -48.42 33.98 19.84
CA ASN A 251 -47.00 33.99 20.23
C ASN A 251 -46.82 34.61 21.62
N PRO A 252 -46.18 33.93 22.61
CA PRO A 252 -45.69 32.55 22.54
C PRO A 252 -46.86 31.56 22.65
N GLY A 253 -46.77 30.41 21.90
CA GLY A 253 -47.69 29.32 22.01
C GLY A 253 -47.58 28.60 23.37
N GLN A 254 -48.30 27.49 23.51
CA GLN A 254 -48.26 26.68 24.73
C GLN A 254 -46.96 25.88 24.81
N TRP A 255 -46.42 25.71 25.98
CA TRP A 255 -45.29 24.83 26.23
C TRP A 255 -45.65 23.37 25.93
N LEU A 256 -44.80 22.74 25.15
CA LEU A 256 -44.89 21.31 24.88
C LEU A 256 -43.70 20.61 25.53
N LEU A 257 -43.97 19.69 26.43
CA LEU A 257 -42.99 18.73 26.95
C LEU A 257 -43.52 17.33 26.72
N ASN A 258 -42.79 16.57 25.93
CA ASN A 258 -43.12 15.17 25.63
C ASN A 258 -41.91 14.29 25.89
N ALA A 259 -42.09 13.16 26.55
CA ALA A 259 -41.08 12.14 26.75
C ALA A 259 -41.70 10.76 26.44
N ILE A 260 -41.05 10.04 25.54
CA ILE A 260 -41.55 8.74 25.05
C ILE A 260 -40.44 7.71 25.17
N GLY A 261 -40.72 6.61 25.85
CA GLY A 261 -39.92 5.39 25.78
C GLY A 261 -40.56 4.45 24.76
N SER A 262 -39.83 4.05 23.74
CA SER A 262 -40.31 3.11 22.73
C SER A 262 -39.46 1.85 22.72
N LEU A 263 -40.13 0.68 22.64
CA LEU A 263 -39.50 -0.62 22.42
C LEU A 263 -40.03 -1.14 21.08
N THR A 264 -39.13 -1.28 20.11
CA THR A 264 -39.50 -1.74 18.77
C THR A 264 -38.83 -3.06 18.47
N GLN A 265 -39.64 -4.10 18.25
CA GLN A 265 -39.19 -5.42 17.84
C GLN A 265 -39.66 -5.71 16.43
N PRO A 266 -38.76 -5.85 15.43
CA PRO A 266 -39.16 -6.27 14.10
C PRO A 266 -39.52 -7.76 14.09
N LEU A 267 -40.80 -8.08 13.98
CA LEU A 267 -41.29 -9.48 13.90
C LEU A 267 -41.15 -10.03 12.47
N PHE A 268 -41.44 -9.22 11.48
CA PHE A 268 -41.31 -9.56 10.06
C PHE A 268 -40.80 -8.36 9.25
N ASN A 269 -39.59 -8.47 8.77
CA ASN A 269 -38.95 -7.44 7.93
C ASN A 269 -38.55 -8.02 6.56
N ARG A 270 -39.50 -8.69 5.89
CA ARG A 270 -39.32 -9.27 4.55
C ARG A 270 -38.00 -10.06 4.39
N GLY A 271 -37.54 -10.74 5.44
CA GLY A 271 -36.30 -11.49 5.44
C GLY A 271 -35.01 -10.67 5.50
N THR A 272 -35.05 -9.33 5.58
CA THR A 272 -33.88 -8.45 5.54
C THR A 272 -32.86 -8.79 6.64
N ASN A 273 -33.29 -9.02 7.89
CA ASN A 273 -32.40 -9.35 9.00
C ASN A 273 -31.71 -10.70 8.78
N ILE A 274 -32.43 -11.68 8.23
CA ILE A 274 -31.90 -13.02 7.90
C ILE A 274 -30.85 -12.89 6.79
N ALA A 275 -31.15 -12.13 5.73
CA ALA A 275 -30.23 -11.86 4.63
C ALA A 275 -28.97 -11.14 5.12
N ASN A 276 -29.10 -10.07 5.89
CA ASN A 276 -27.99 -9.30 6.44
C ASN A 276 -27.08 -10.15 7.33
N LEU A 277 -27.67 -11.01 8.19
CA LEU A 277 -26.87 -11.93 9.01
C LEU A 277 -26.13 -12.96 8.16
N LYS A 278 -26.77 -13.51 7.11
CA LYS A 278 -26.13 -14.44 6.19
C LYS A 278 -24.97 -13.78 5.44
N ILE A 279 -25.16 -12.55 4.93
CA ILE A 279 -24.12 -11.76 4.27
C ILE A 279 -22.97 -11.48 5.24
N ALA A 280 -23.26 -11.05 6.48
CA ALA A 280 -22.22 -10.76 7.47
C ALA A 280 -21.39 -12.01 7.82
N LYS A 281 -22.04 -13.18 7.98
CA LYS A 281 -21.34 -14.46 8.21
C LYS A 281 -20.47 -14.85 7.02
N SER A 282 -20.95 -14.70 5.79
CA SER A 282 -20.17 -14.99 4.59
C SER A 282 -18.93 -14.08 4.48
N ARG A 283 -19.09 -12.78 4.76
CA ARG A 283 -17.97 -11.82 4.80
C ARG A 283 -16.98 -12.14 5.92
N GLN A 284 -17.43 -12.64 7.05
CA GLN A 284 -16.55 -13.06 8.13
C GLN A 284 -15.71 -14.29 7.73
N GLU A 285 -16.29 -15.28 7.07
CA GLU A 285 -15.54 -16.43 6.54
C GLU A 285 -14.59 -16.03 5.41
N GLU A 286 -14.99 -15.13 4.52
CA GLU A 286 -14.11 -14.53 3.51
C GLU A 286 -12.89 -13.85 4.16
N ALA A 287 -13.11 -12.98 5.15
CA ALA A 287 -12.02 -12.30 5.85
C ALA A 287 -11.09 -13.28 6.57
N LYS A 288 -11.62 -14.38 7.10
CA LYS A 288 -10.81 -15.45 7.72
C LYS A 288 -9.93 -16.17 6.72
N LEU A 289 -10.46 -16.46 5.52
CA LEU A 289 -9.69 -17.07 4.44
C LEU A 289 -8.59 -16.12 3.94
N LEU A 290 -8.89 -14.82 3.78
CA LEU A 290 -7.93 -13.79 3.39
C LEU A 290 -6.84 -13.61 4.45
N PHE A 291 -7.17 -13.61 5.74
CA PHE A 291 -6.18 -13.58 6.82
C PHE A 291 -5.25 -14.79 6.78
N ARG A 292 -5.81 -16.00 6.60
CA ARG A 292 -4.99 -17.21 6.42
C ARG A 292 -4.07 -17.10 5.21
N GLN A 293 -4.58 -16.59 4.09
CA GLN A 293 -3.79 -16.39 2.88
C GLN A 293 -2.67 -15.37 3.08
N SER A 294 -2.92 -14.29 3.82
CA SER A 294 -1.88 -13.28 4.12
C SER A 294 -0.72 -13.87 4.92
N LEU A 295 -1.00 -14.76 5.90
CA LEU A 295 0.04 -15.49 6.65
C LEU A 295 0.88 -16.40 5.74
N LEU A 296 0.24 -17.14 4.83
CA LEU A 296 0.93 -18.00 3.87
C LEU A 296 1.82 -17.18 2.92
N ASN A 297 1.29 -16.07 2.41
CA ASN A 297 2.04 -15.18 1.53
C ASN A 297 3.24 -14.55 2.27
N ALA A 298 3.05 -14.10 3.50
CA ALA A 298 4.12 -13.57 4.32
C ALA A 298 5.24 -14.60 4.56
N GLY A 299 4.89 -15.84 4.86
CA GLY A 299 5.88 -16.93 5.01
C GLY A 299 6.61 -17.24 3.70
N LYS A 300 5.87 -17.30 2.58
CA LYS A 300 6.44 -17.49 1.25
C LYS A 300 7.45 -16.38 0.91
N GLU A 301 7.07 -15.12 1.05
CA GLU A 301 7.93 -13.97 0.73
C GLU A 301 9.24 -13.98 1.53
N VAL A 302 9.18 -14.32 2.81
CA VAL A 302 10.38 -14.42 3.65
C VAL A 302 11.29 -15.54 3.16
N ASN A 303 10.73 -16.72 2.85
CA ASN A 303 11.51 -17.84 2.34
C ASN A 303 12.13 -17.53 0.98
N ASP A 304 11.38 -16.92 0.08
CA ASP A 304 11.86 -16.49 -1.25
C ASP A 304 13.01 -15.48 -1.09
N ALA A 305 12.87 -14.50 -0.20
CA ALA A 305 13.90 -13.49 0.05
C ALA A 305 15.18 -14.08 0.65
N LEU A 306 15.06 -15.01 1.59
CA LEU A 306 16.21 -15.72 2.17
C LEU A 306 16.93 -16.56 1.12
N THR A 307 16.18 -17.30 0.31
CA THR A 307 16.74 -18.10 -0.79
C THR A 307 17.45 -17.21 -1.82
N ALA A 308 16.83 -16.09 -2.22
CA ALA A 308 17.43 -15.14 -3.14
C ALA A 308 18.74 -14.57 -2.57
N TRP A 309 18.76 -14.19 -1.29
CA TRP A 309 19.97 -13.68 -0.63
C TRP A 309 21.09 -14.71 -0.58
N GLN A 310 20.80 -15.95 -0.18
CA GLN A 310 21.80 -17.05 -0.15
C GLN A 310 22.34 -17.33 -1.54
N THR A 311 21.45 -17.38 -2.55
CA THR A 311 21.84 -17.60 -3.95
C THR A 311 22.73 -16.49 -4.45
N ALA A 312 22.36 -15.23 -4.22
CA ALA A 312 23.16 -14.07 -4.63
C ALA A 312 24.55 -14.07 -3.99
N LYS A 313 24.64 -14.39 -2.67
CA LYS A 313 25.92 -14.52 -1.97
C LYS A 313 26.83 -15.58 -2.63
N SER A 314 26.30 -16.77 -2.86
CA SER A 314 27.05 -17.85 -3.52
C SER A 314 27.46 -17.48 -4.95
N GLN A 315 26.61 -16.79 -5.69
CA GLN A 315 26.93 -16.31 -7.05
C GLN A 315 28.07 -15.29 -7.03
N ILE A 316 28.11 -14.38 -6.05
CA ILE A 316 29.20 -13.39 -5.93
C ILE A 316 30.53 -14.12 -5.75
N GLU A 317 30.62 -15.13 -4.87
CA GLU A 317 31.82 -15.91 -4.63
C GLU A 317 32.28 -16.69 -5.89
N ILE A 318 31.35 -17.29 -6.61
CA ILE A 318 31.64 -18.02 -7.84
C ILE A 318 32.10 -17.07 -8.94
N ASN A 319 31.39 -15.95 -9.13
CA ASN A 319 31.73 -14.97 -10.15
C ASN A 319 33.09 -14.28 -9.89
N ALA A 320 33.42 -14.04 -8.62
CA ALA A 320 34.73 -13.49 -8.25
C ALA A 320 35.88 -14.46 -8.68
N ARG A 321 35.73 -15.75 -8.39
CA ARG A 321 36.70 -16.78 -8.83
C ARG A 321 36.76 -16.91 -10.36
N GLN A 322 35.61 -16.77 -11.05
CA GLN A 322 35.55 -16.79 -12.50
C GLN A 322 36.32 -15.61 -13.10
N VAL A 323 36.13 -14.40 -12.56
CA VAL A 323 36.85 -13.20 -13.01
C VAL A 323 38.35 -13.38 -12.82
N GLU A 324 38.82 -13.87 -11.67
CA GLU A 324 40.22 -14.16 -11.40
C GLU A 324 40.81 -15.15 -12.44
N THR A 325 40.10 -16.27 -12.68
CA THR A 325 40.51 -17.29 -13.66
C THR A 325 40.59 -16.70 -15.09
N LEU A 326 39.62 -15.87 -15.48
CA LEU A 326 39.62 -15.20 -16.80
C LEU A 326 40.77 -14.17 -16.92
N CYS A 327 41.07 -13.42 -15.86
CA CYS A 327 42.24 -12.52 -15.83
C CYS A 327 43.53 -13.28 -16.00
N ASP A 328 43.68 -14.44 -15.39
CA ASP A 328 44.84 -15.31 -15.54
C ASP A 328 44.94 -15.89 -16.97
N ALA A 329 43.80 -16.30 -17.54
CA ALA A 329 43.79 -16.77 -18.94
C ALA A 329 44.25 -15.67 -19.90
N VAL A 330 43.72 -14.43 -19.77
CA VAL A 330 44.13 -13.29 -20.59
C VAL A 330 45.66 -13.06 -20.45
N ARG A 331 46.19 -13.02 -19.23
CA ARG A 331 47.60 -12.82 -18.96
C ARG A 331 48.49 -13.89 -19.62
N LYS A 332 48.06 -15.17 -19.56
CA LYS A 332 48.76 -16.28 -20.23
C LYS A 332 48.67 -16.19 -21.74
N THR A 333 47.49 -15.87 -22.29
CA THR A 333 47.33 -15.71 -23.76
C THR A 333 48.13 -14.55 -24.30
N GLU A 334 48.23 -13.41 -23.60
CA GLU A 334 49.13 -12.31 -23.97
C GLU A 334 50.61 -12.72 -23.99
N SER A 335 51.03 -13.54 -23.02
CA SER A 335 52.38 -14.09 -22.98
C SER A 335 52.67 -15.01 -24.17
N LEU A 336 51.70 -15.92 -24.50
CA LEU A 336 51.81 -16.81 -25.66
C LEU A 336 51.87 -16.02 -26.99
N MET A 337 51.06 -14.98 -27.10
CA MET A 337 51.03 -14.11 -28.27
C MET A 337 52.38 -13.38 -28.49
N ARG A 338 53.04 -12.93 -27.42
CA ARG A 338 54.40 -12.31 -27.50
C ARG A 338 55.47 -13.30 -28.01
N HIS A 339 55.27 -14.61 -27.76
CA HIS A 339 56.16 -15.66 -28.22
C HIS A 339 55.70 -16.33 -29.54
N SER A 340 54.77 -15.73 -30.27
CA SER A 340 54.23 -16.20 -31.55
C SER A 340 53.52 -17.58 -31.49
N ASN A 341 53.09 -18.01 -30.31
CA ASN A 341 52.40 -19.30 -30.09
C ASN A 341 50.85 -19.18 -29.98
N ALA A 342 50.30 -17.98 -30.15
CA ALA A 342 48.86 -17.75 -30.18
C ALA A 342 48.49 -16.72 -31.23
N THR A 343 47.28 -16.82 -31.79
CA THR A 343 46.74 -15.85 -32.73
C THR A 343 46.02 -14.71 -32.00
N TYR A 344 45.87 -13.55 -32.66
CA TYR A 344 45.18 -12.41 -32.08
C TYR A 344 43.68 -12.70 -31.77
N LEU A 345 43.11 -13.71 -32.40
CA LEU A 345 41.70 -14.13 -32.16
C LEU A 345 41.53 -14.98 -30.91
N GLU A 346 42.56 -15.65 -30.43
CA GLU A 346 42.57 -16.40 -29.16
C GLU A 346 42.74 -15.49 -27.97
#